data_b96691cbcf290b6a464777a1fa87e600
#
_entry.id   b96691cbcf290b6a464777a1fa87e600
#
_cell.length_a   1.000
_cell.length_b   1.000
_cell.length_c   1.000
_cell.angle_alpha   90.00
_cell.angle_beta   90.00
_cell.angle_gamma   90.00
#
_symmetry.space_group_name_H-M   'P 1'
#
loop_
_entity.id
_entity.type
_entity.pdbx_description
1 polymer ?
#
loop_
_entity_poly.entity_id
_entity_poly.type
_entity_poly.pdbx_seq_one_letter_code
_entity_poly.pdbx_strand_id
1 'polypeptide(L)'
;MAPAVAAARIRRIPYVLHEKDVRPGLATRYFAAAAAAVCTTLPGTEARLRDVRVVLTGVPLREGFTPRTPDVPPRRLLVTGGSQGARRLNHAVWSALDGLCQRFEEVVHVAGLQGADELAQHAREGYRGLAFTDDMAGLMARADLIVSRAGVGTIAEAAAVGLPMVLIPGTFGGGHQEENASAMVRAGAAARIADDELDGDSLLRTIDGLDADRLRAMAKASAEAGRRDAAQRVLAVLREVVRK
;
A
#
# COMPACT_ATOMS: atom_id res chain seq x y z
N MET A 1 16.30 14.46 5.38
CA MET A 1 17.24 13.48 4.76
C MET A 1 18.44 14.15 4.13
N ALA A 2 18.30 15.09 3.18
CA ALA A 2 19.41 15.71 2.44
C ALA A 2 20.58 16.24 3.30
N PRO A 3 20.38 17.01 4.39
CA PRO A 3 21.50 17.51 5.21
C PRO A 3 22.34 16.40 5.84
N ALA A 4 21.70 15.34 6.36
CA ALA A 4 22.43 14.22 6.97
C ALA A 4 23.29 13.45 5.95
N VAL A 5 22.74 13.22 4.74
CA VAL A 5 23.47 12.54 3.65
C VAL A 5 24.62 13.42 3.14
N ALA A 6 24.41 14.73 3.01
CA ALA A 6 25.47 15.67 2.64
C ALA A 6 26.63 15.65 3.66
N ALA A 7 26.29 15.67 4.96
CA ALA A 7 27.29 15.57 6.03
C ALA A 7 28.06 14.24 5.99
N ALA A 8 27.36 13.13 5.74
CA ALA A 8 28.00 11.81 5.59
C ALA A 8 28.99 11.80 4.41
N ARG A 9 28.62 12.38 3.26
CA ARG A 9 29.53 12.51 2.10
C ARG A 9 30.76 13.33 2.41
N ILE A 10 30.60 14.48 3.04
CA ILE A 10 31.73 15.35 3.42
C ILE A 10 32.69 14.59 4.35
N ARG A 11 32.14 13.83 5.29
CA ARG A 11 32.92 13.05 6.27
C ARG A 11 33.37 11.67 5.76
N ARG A 12 33.06 11.33 4.50
CA ARG A 12 33.33 10.01 3.90
C ARG A 12 32.75 8.83 4.69
N ILE A 13 31.62 9.05 5.34
CA ILE A 13 30.87 8.00 6.05
C ILE A 13 30.01 7.27 5.02
N PRO A 14 30.13 5.94 4.86
CA PRO A 14 29.25 5.20 3.97
C PRO A 14 27.80 5.28 4.46
N TYR A 15 26.86 5.36 3.53
CA TYR A 15 25.44 5.43 3.86
C TYR A 15 24.60 4.55 2.94
N VAL A 16 23.44 4.13 3.46
CA VAL A 16 22.41 3.40 2.72
C VAL A 16 21.18 4.29 2.64
N LEU A 17 20.56 4.34 1.48
CA LEU A 17 19.26 4.98 1.30
C LEU A 17 18.15 3.94 1.34
N HIS A 18 16.97 4.35 1.79
CA HIS A 18 15.76 3.54 1.68
C HIS A 18 14.72 4.32 0.86
N GLU A 19 14.39 3.80 -0.33
CA GLU A 19 13.38 4.36 -1.21
C GLU A 19 12.09 3.55 -1.08
N LYS A 20 11.03 4.25 -0.74
CA LYS A 20 9.75 3.58 -0.50
C LYS A 20 8.96 3.38 -1.79
N ASP A 21 8.87 4.43 -2.61
CA ASP A 21 8.04 4.43 -3.81
C ASP A 21 8.79 3.84 -5.03
N VAL A 22 8.05 3.32 -6.00
CA VAL A 22 8.63 2.82 -7.26
C VAL A 22 9.36 3.93 -8.01
N ARG A 23 8.80 5.15 -7.98
CA ARG A 23 9.45 6.33 -8.53
C ARG A 23 10.34 6.98 -7.49
N PRO A 24 11.67 6.93 -7.63
CA PRO A 24 12.57 7.52 -6.64
C PRO A 24 12.34 9.02 -6.47
N GLY A 25 12.27 9.46 -5.21
CA GLY A 25 12.20 10.87 -4.87
C GLY A 25 13.48 11.63 -5.29
N LEU A 26 13.38 12.96 -5.39
CA LEU A 26 14.52 13.82 -5.83
C LEU A 26 15.78 13.60 -4.99
N ALA A 27 15.62 13.46 -3.67
CA ALA A 27 16.77 13.24 -2.78
C ALA A 27 17.44 11.88 -3.05
N THR A 28 16.67 10.81 -3.24
CA THR A 28 17.23 9.51 -3.62
C THR A 28 17.95 9.59 -4.96
N ARG A 29 17.34 10.18 -5.97
CA ARG A 29 17.95 10.35 -7.30
C ARG A 29 19.27 11.11 -7.25
N TYR A 30 19.37 12.14 -6.43
CA TYR A 30 20.58 12.95 -6.29
C TYR A 30 21.70 12.23 -5.53
N PHE A 31 21.34 11.48 -4.47
CA PHE A 31 22.33 10.89 -3.58
C PHE A 31 22.63 9.41 -3.85
N ALA A 32 21.86 8.75 -4.70
CA ALA A 32 21.96 7.30 -4.93
C ALA A 32 23.33 6.88 -5.48
N ALA A 33 23.91 7.64 -6.42
CA ALA A 33 25.19 7.29 -7.05
C ALA A 33 26.37 7.20 -6.07
N ALA A 34 26.29 7.91 -4.92
CA ALA A 34 27.32 7.86 -3.89
C ALA A 34 26.90 7.01 -2.67
N ALA A 35 25.72 6.40 -2.69
CA ALA A 35 25.26 5.51 -1.66
C ALA A 35 25.96 4.15 -1.78
N ALA A 36 26.25 3.51 -0.64
CA ALA A 36 26.78 2.14 -0.63
C ALA A 36 25.72 1.14 -1.14
N ALA A 37 24.44 1.44 -0.90
CA ALA A 37 23.29 0.72 -1.47
C ALA A 37 22.02 1.58 -1.36
N VAL A 38 21.02 1.24 -2.18
CA VAL A 38 19.64 1.73 -2.05
C VAL A 38 18.73 0.54 -1.79
N CYS A 39 18.11 0.50 -0.61
CA CYS A 39 17.05 -0.44 -0.27
C CYS A 39 15.75 0.03 -0.90
N THR A 40 14.96 -0.85 -1.50
CA THR A 40 13.69 -0.51 -2.16
C THR A 40 12.54 -1.35 -1.61
N THR A 41 11.32 -0.82 -1.71
CA THR A 41 10.12 -1.47 -1.15
C THR A 41 9.40 -2.33 -2.18
N LEU A 42 9.19 -1.80 -3.37
CA LEU A 42 8.46 -2.46 -4.46
C LEU A 42 9.39 -2.74 -5.65
N PRO A 43 9.11 -3.78 -6.46
CA PRO A 43 9.86 -4.04 -7.68
C PRO A 43 9.65 -2.93 -8.71
N GLY A 44 10.66 -2.70 -9.56
CA GLY A 44 10.62 -1.71 -10.64
C GLY A 44 11.41 -0.43 -10.35
N THR A 45 11.79 -0.17 -9.09
CA THR A 45 12.63 0.99 -8.72
C THR A 45 14.04 0.86 -9.27
N GLU A 46 14.55 -0.37 -9.39
CA GLU A 46 15.90 -0.68 -9.89
C GLU A 46 16.13 -0.16 -11.31
N ALA A 47 15.13 -0.22 -12.16
CA ALA A 47 15.20 0.28 -13.55
C ALA A 47 15.45 1.80 -13.64
N ARG A 48 15.23 2.53 -12.54
CA ARG A 48 15.34 3.99 -12.43
C ARG A 48 16.60 4.46 -11.71
N LEU A 49 17.37 3.52 -11.15
CA LEU A 49 18.59 3.75 -10.37
C LEU A 49 19.76 3.03 -11.05
N ARG A 50 20.21 3.56 -12.19
CA ARG A 50 21.33 2.99 -12.96
C ARG A 50 22.63 3.14 -12.19
N ASP A 51 23.52 2.16 -12.35
CA ASP A 51 24.89 2.13 -11.76
C ASP A 51 24.90 2.25 -10.22
N VAL A 52 23.83 1.81 -9.58
CA VAL A 52 23.65 1.82 -8.12
C VAL A 52 23.33 0.41 -7.64
N ARG A 53 23.93 0.01 -6.52
CA ARG A 53 23.53 -1.23 -5.85
C ARG A 53 22.13 -1.08 -5.28
N VAL A 54 21.15 -1.69 -5.92
CA VAL A 54 19.75 -1.72 -5.45
C VAL A 54 19.45 -3.07 -4.82
N VAL A 55 18.79 -3.06 -3.64
CA VAL A 55 18.38 -4.26 -2.92
C VAL A 55 16.89 -4.16 -2.59
N LEU A 56 16.09 -5.06 -3.12
CA LEU A 56 14.66 -5.16 -2.80
C LEU A 56 14.49 -5.75 -1.39
N THR A 57 14.33 -4.87 -0.40
CA THR A 57 14.21 -5.25 1.01
C THR A 57 12.76 -5.26 1.50
N GLY A 58 11.87 -4.52 0.86
CA GLY A 58 10.61 -4.12 1.46
C GLY A 58 10.78 -2.95 2.42
N VAL A 59 9.69 -2.50 3.03
CA VAL A 59 9.69 -1.50 4.12
C VAL A 59 9.46 -2.19 5.45
N PRO A 60 10.26 -1.91 6.49
CA PRO A 60 10.00 -2.43 7.84
C PRO A 60 8.58 -2.07 8.31
N LEU A 61 7.81 -3.08 8.64
CA LEU A 61 6.45 -2.93 9.15
C LEU A 61 6.45 -3.01 10.67
N ARG A 62 5.42 -2.44 11.28
CA ARG A 62 5.09 -2.67 12.69
C ARG A 62 4.71 -4.14 12.88
N GLU A 63 4.70 -4.61 14.11
CA GLU A 63 4.21 -5.94 14.43
C GLU A 63 2.71 -6.08 14.18
N GLY A 64 2.23 -7.32 14.04
CA GLY A 64 0.81 -7.65 13.90
C GLY A 64 0.34 -7.98 12.47
N PHE A 65 1.09 -7.61 11.42
CA PHE A 65 0.72 -7.98 10.04
C PHE A 65 1.10 -9.44 9.75
N THR A 66 0.22 -10.36 10.15
CA THR A 66 0.42 -11.81 9.97
C THR A 66 -0.27 -12.29 8.70
N PRO A 67 0.34 -13.24 7.98
CA PRO A 67 -0.26 -13.81 6.77
C PRO A 67 -1.56 -14.55 7.08
N ARG A 68 -2.49 -14.42 6.17
CA ARG A 68 -3.70 -15.24 6.17
C ARG A 68 -4.09 -15.61 4.74
N THR A 69 -4.98 -16.56 4.62
CA THR A 69 -5.68 -16.84 3.36
C THR A 69 -7.04 -16.17 3.45
N PRO A 70 -7.33 -15.17 2.59
CA PRO A 70 -8.64 -14.52 2.54
C PRO A 70 -9.74 -15.50 2.11
N ASP A 71 -10.96 -15.27 2.59
CA ASP A 71 -12.14 -16.01 2.13
C ASP A 71 -12.46 -15.68 0.66
N VAL A 72 -12.88 -16.67 -0.10
CA VAL A 72 -13.33 -16.51 -1.49
C VAL A 72 -14.62 -17.31 -1.70
N PRO A 73 -15.75 -16.64 -1.98
CA PRO A 73 -15.93 -15.20 -2.20
C PRO A 73 -15.62 -14.37 -0.94
N PRO A 74 -15.20 -13.10 -1.09
CA PRO A 74 -14.84 -12.24 0.02
C PRO A 74 -16.08 -11.86 0.83
N ARG A 75 -15.98 -11.99 2.15
CA ARG A 75 -17.06 -11.68 3.09
C ARG A 75 -16.89 -10.34 3.78
N ARG A 76 -15.64 -9.88 3.92
CA ARG A 76 -15.27 -8.66 4.64
C ARG A 76 -14.43 -7.74 3.78
N LEU A 77 -14.94 -6.53 3.58
CA LEU A 77 -14.27 -5.48 2.83
C LEU A 77 -13.64 -4.48 3.81
N LEU A 78 -12.36 -4.19 3.63
CA LEU A 78 -11.69 -3.07 4.28
C LEU A 78 -11.48 -1.94 3.28
N VAL A 79 -11.89 -0.73 3.64
CA VAL A 79 -11.62 0.47 2.84
C VAL A 79 -10.78 1.46 3.64
N THR A 80 -9.74 2.05 3.05
CA THR A 80 -8.96 3.09 3.70
C THR A 80 -8.35 4.09 2.72
N GLY A 81 -8.50 5.37 3.04
CA GLY A 81 -7.83 6.48 2.34
C GLY A 81 -6.49 6.88 2.96
N GLY A 82 -6.03 6.15 3.99
CA GLY A 82 -4.92 6.54 4.85
C GLY A 82 -5.35 7.45 6.00
N SER A 83 -4.40 7.87 6.87
CA SER A 83 -4.69 8.60 8.11
C SER A 83 -5.44 9.92 7.93
N GLN A 84 -5.18 10.62 6.83
CA GLN A 84 -5.88 11.89 6.51
C GLN A 84 -7.23 11.65 5.84
N GLY A 85 -7.46 10.46 5.30
CA GLY A 85 -8.61 10.15 4.48
C GLY A 85 -8.41 10.54 3.01
N ALA A 86 -9.40 10.20 2.20
CA ALA A 86 -9.42 10.50 0.77
C ALA A 86 -10.86 10.81 0.35
N ARG A 87 -11.18 12.08 0.24
CA ARG A 87 -12.55 12.57 0.02
C ARG A 87 -13.28 11.82 -1.11
N ARG A 88 -12.64 11.73 -2.29
CA ARG A 88 -13.24 11.04 -3.45
C ARG A 88 -13.51 9.56 -3.17
N LEU A 89 -12.57 8.87 -2.50
CA LEU A 89 -12.78 7.47 -2.09
C LEU A 89 -13.93 7.35 -1.09
N ASN A 90 -13.99 8.23 -0.09
CA ASN A 90 -15.07 8.23 0.89
C ASN A 90 -16.43 8.40 0.21
N HIS A 91 -16.57 9.39 -0.68
CA HIS A 91 -17.82 9.61 -1.42
C HIS A 91 -18.20 8.44 -2.32
N ALA A 92 -17.24 7.82 -3.02
CA ALA A 92 -17.49 6.64 -3.83
C ALA A 92 -17.99 5.45 -2.98
N VAL A 93 -17.41 5.25 -1.80
CA VAL A 93 -17.85 4.21 -0.86
C VAL A 93 -19.25 4.50 -0.36
N TRP A 94 -19.52 5.71 0.08
CA TRP A 94 -20.84 6.09 0.62
C TRP A 94 -21.95 6.01 -0.43
N SER A 95 -21.68 6.40 -1.68
CA SER A 95 -22.65 6.25 -2.76
C SER A 95 -22.88 4.78 -3.17
N ALA A 96 -21.91 3.91 -2.92
CA ALA A 96 -21.98 2.49 -3.23
C ALA A 96 -22.47 1.61 -2.05
N LEU A 97 -22.77 2.19 -0.87
CA LEU A 97 -22.97 1.42 0.37
C LEU A 97 -24.04 0.32 0.26
N ASP A 98 -25.17 0.60 -0.38
CA ASP A 98 -26.23 -0.39 -0.54
C ASP A 98 -25.74 -1.62 -1.31
N GLY A 99 -25.04 -1.38 -2.40
CA GLY A 99 -24.43 -2.44 -3.20
C GLY A 99 -23.29 -3.16 -2.47
N LEU A 100 -22.49 -2.46 -1.68
CA LEU A 100 -21.40 -3.07 -0.89
C LEU A 100 -21.96 -3.94 0.24
N CYS A 101 -22.94 -3.46 1.01
CA CYS A 101 -23.56 -4.23 2.11
C CYS A 101 -24.39 -5.43 1.60
N GLN A 102 -24.80 -5.46 0.33
CA GLN A 102 -25.38 -6.66 -0.29
C GLN A 102 -24.34 -7.73 -0.64
N ARG A 103 -23.08 -7.31 -0.92
CA ARG A 103 -21.99 -8.20 -1.35
C ARG A 103 -21.14 -8.71 -0.20
N PHE A 104 -21.00 -7.91 0.84
CA PHE A 104 -20.14 -8.20 1.97
C PHE A 104 -20.97 -8.28 3.27
N GLU A 105 -20.60 -9.21 4.13
CA GLU A 105 -21.21 -9.33 5.47
C GLU A 105 -20.79 -8.15 6.36
N GLU A 106 -19.56 -7.63 6.14
CA GLU A 106 -19.03 -6.48 6.85
C GLU A 106 -18.21 -5.60 5.92
N VAL A 107 -18.51 -4.30 5.91
CA VAL A 107 -17.74 -3.25 5.26
C VAL A 107 -17.15 -2.36 6.34
N VAL A 108 -15.83 -2.46 6.58
CA VAL A 108 -15.10 -1.57 7.48
C VAL A 108 -14.47 -0.45 6.67
N HIS A 109 -14.83 0.79 6.96
CA HIS A 109 -14.34 1.96 6.25
C HIS A 109 -13.60 2.90 7.20
N VAL A 110 -12.28 2.98 7.06
CA VAL A 110 -11.45 3.98 7.76
C VAL A 110 -11.39 5.23 6.90
N ALA A 111 -12.35 6.14 7.14
CA ALA A 111 -12.57 7.34 6.32
C ALA A 111 -11.46 8.41 6.49
N GLY A 112 -10.66 8.31 7.55
CA GLY A 112 -9.66 9.31 7.91
C GLY A 112 -10.26 10.54 8.58
N LEU A 113 -9.40 11.43 9.07
CA LEU A 113 -9.84 12.61 9.81
C LEU A 113 -10.76 13.52 8.99
N GLN A 114 -10.53 13.62 7.68
CA GLN A 114 -11.36 14.46 6.80
C GLN A 114 -12.77 13.93 6.54
N GLY A 115 -13.01 12.64 6.79
CA GLY A 115 -14.33 12.02 6.63
C GLY A 115 -15.09 11.80 7.93
N ALA A 116 -14.51 12.17 9.07
CA ALA A 116 -15.05 11.86 10.39
C ALA A 116 -16.47 12.39 10.62
N ASP A 117 -16.74 13.61 10.20
CA ASP A 117 -18.02 14.31 10.43
C ASP A 117 -19.18 13.72 9.61
N GLU A 118 -18.87 13.04 8.50
CA GLU A 118 -19.87 12.47 7.60
C GLU A 118 -20.24 11.02 7.99
N LEU A 119 -19.45 10.33 8.81
CA LEU A 119 -19.63 8.92 9.15
C LEU A 119 -21.01 8.61 9.75
N ALA A 120 -21.50 9.47 10.64
CA ALA A 120 -22.78 9.27 11.33
C ALA A 120 -23.96 9.26 10.36
N GLN A 121 -23.87 9.98 9.24
CA GLN A 121 -24.95 10.08 8.23
C GLN A 121 -25.09 8.78 7.42
N HIS A 122 -24.04 7.93 7.44
CA HIS A 122 -23.97 6.69 6.66
C HIS A 122 -24.11 5.42 7.51
N ALA A 123 -24.43 5.56 8.82
CA ALA A 123 -24.59 4.41 9.72
C ALA A 123 -25.70 3.48 9.24
N ARG A 124 -25.38 2.18 9.08
CA ARG A 124 -26.31 1.12 8.69
C ARG A 124 -25.80 -0.26 9.07
N GLU A 125 -26.67 -1.24 9.01
CA GLU A 125 -26.28 -2.64 9.19
C GLU A 125 -25.26 -3.08 8.12
N GLY A 126 -24.28 -3.87 8.52
CA GLY A 126 -23.19 -4.33 7.64
C GLY A 126 -22.10 -3.29 7.36
N TYR A 127 -22.26 -2.02 7.77
CA TYR A 127 -21.25 -0.97 7.60
C TYR A 127 -20.72 -0.46 8.94
N ARG A 128 -19.39 -0.45 9.06
CA ARG A 128 -18.65 0.10 10.19
C ARG A 128 -17.70 1.20 9.74
N GLY A 129 -18.12 2.45 9.93
CA GLY A 129 -17.29 3.63 9.66
C GLY A 129 -16.39 3.98 10.85
N LEU A 130 -15.12 4.24 10.59
CA LEU A 130 -14.11 4.67 11.56
C LEU A 130 -13.42 5.92 11.06
N ALA A 131 -13.31 6.95 11.91
CA ALA A 131 -12.50 8.13 11.58
C ALA A 131 -11.00 7.79 11.58
N PHE A 132 -10.57 6.95 12.51
CA PHE A 132 -9.18 6.54 12.68
C PHE A 132 -9.10 5.18 13.37
N THR A 133 -7.99 4.49 13.21
CA THR A 133 -7.69 3.25 13.94
C THR A 133 -6.19 3.14 14.21
N ASP A 134 -5.84 2.68 15.40
CA ASP A 134 -4.48 2.25 15.74
C ASP A 134 -4.25 0.78 15.39
N ASP A 135 -5.33 -0.01 15.23
CA ASP A 135 -5.31 -1.44 14.93
C ASP A 135 -5.57 -1.74 13.44
N MET A 136 -4.80 -1.12 12.54
CA MET A 136 -4.88 -1.43 11.11
C MET A 136 -4.50 -2.90 10.84
N ALA A 137 -3.55 -3.45 11.60
CA ALA A 137 -3.14 -4.84 11.47
C ALA A 137 -4.28 -5.81 11.77
N GLY A 138 -5.02 -5.58 12.86
CA GLY A 138 -6.22 -6.38 13.19
C GLY A 138 -7.34 -6.23 12.18
N LEU A 139 -7.55 -5.05 11.60
CA LEU A 139 -8.52 -4.85 10.52
C LEU A 139 -8.11 -5.63 9.26
N MET A 140 -6.86 -5.52 8.83
CA MET A 140 -6.35 -6.26 7.67
C MET A 140 -6.36 -7.77 7.90
N ALA A 141 -6.07 -8.24 9.12
CA ALA A 141 -6.13 -9.65 9.46
C ALA A 141 -7.54 -10.25 9.36
N ARG A 142 -8.59 -9.44 9.42
CA ARG A 142 -9.99 -9.88 9.26
C ARG A 142 -10.55 -9.65 7.85
N ALA A 143 -9.94 -8.77 7.05
CA ALA A 143 -10.43 -8.42 5.73
C ALA A 143 -10.15 -9.53 4.70
N ASP A 144 -10.99 -9.65 3.67
CA ASP A 144 -10.80 -10.57 2.54
C ASP A 144 -10.45 -9.83 1.24
N LEU A 145 -10.79 -8.56 1.18
CA LEU A 145 -10.44 -7.63 0.10
C LEU A 145 -10.16 -6.26 0.71
N ILE A 146 -9.16 -5.55 0.18
CA ILE A 146 -8.91 -4.16 0.57
C ILE A 146 -9.08 -3.22 -0.62
N VAL A 147 -9.78 -2.11 -0.40
CA VAL A 147 -9.85 -0.96 -1.31
C VAL A 147 -9.08 0.19 -0.67
N SER A 148 -8.07 0.73 -1.34
CA SER A 148 -7.27 1.77 -0.72
C SER A 148 -6.60 2.72 -1.71
N ARG A 149 -6.10 3.85 -1.20
CA ARG A 149 -5.08 4.63 -1.90
C ARG A 149 -3.81 3.80 -2.08
N ALA A 150 -3.08 4.04 -3.18
CA ALA A 150 -1.86 3.31 -3.50
C ALA A 150 -0.61 3.85 -2.77
N GLY A 151 -0.78 4.20 -1.49
CA GLY A 151 0.35 4.53 -0.61
C GLY A 151 1.18 3.28 -0.32
N VAL A 152 2.50 3.40 -0.44
CA VAL A 152 3.40 2.25 -0.30
C VAL A 152 3.30 1.56 1.05
N GLY A 153 3.01 2.31 2.14
CA GLY A 153 2.81 1.72 3.48
C GLY A 153 1.63 0.75 3.48
N THR A 154 0.46 1.21 3.02
CA THR A 154 -0.75 0.38 2.93
C THR A 154 -0.57 -0.82 2.01
N ILE A 155 0.09 -0.63 0.85
CA ILE A 155 0.42 -1.74 -0.07
C ILE A 155 1.30 -2.78 0.63
N ALA A 156 2.35 -2.35 1.32
CA ALA A 156 3.28 -3.26 2.00
C ALA A 156 2.60 -4.02 3.16
N GLU A 157 1.74 -3.34 3.92
CA GLU A 157 0.93 -3.93 4.99
C GLU A 157 -0.06 -4.96 4.43
N ALA A 158 -0.83 -4.61 3.39
CA ALA A 158 -1.76 -5.51 2.72
C ALA A 158 -1.06 -6.73 2.10
N ALA A 159 0.09 -6.52 1.46
CA ALA A 159 0.91 -7.58 0.89
C ALA A 159 1.49 -8.51 1.96
N ALA A 160 1.89 -7.98 3.12
CA ALA A 160 2.38 -8.80 4.23
C ALA A 160 1.31 -9.74 4.80
N VAL A 161 0.04 -9.33 4.74
CA VAL A 161 -1.12 -10.16 5.12
C VAL A 161 -1.53 -11.12 3.99
N GLY A 162 -1.29 -10.74 2.73
CA GLY A 162 -1.73 -11.51 1.56
C GLY A 162 -3.11 -11.09 1.04
N LEU A 163 -3.53 -9.83 1.28
CA LEU A 163 -4.83 -9.34 0.83
C LEU A 163 -4.81 -9.01 -0.67
N PRO A 164 -5.82 -9.44 -1.45
CA PRO A 164 -6.09 -8.88 -2.77
C PRO A 164 -6.47 -7.41 -2.64
N MET A 165 -6.06 -6.57 -3.59
CA MET A 165 -6.17 -5.12 -3.50
C MET A 165 -6.97 -4.53 -4.67
N VAL A 166 -7.81 -3.53 -4.40
CA VAL A 166 -8.29 -2.56 -5.38
C VAL A 166 -7.63 -1.23 -5.03
N LEU A 167 -6.76 -0.75 -5.90
CA LEU A 167 -5.94 0.43 -5.65
C LEU A 167 -6.46 1.64 -6.42
N ILE A 168 -6.64 2.74 -5.71
CA ILE A 168 -7.01 4.05 -6.26
C ILE A 168 -5.83 4.99 -6.05
N PRO A 169 -4.94 5.14 -7.06
CA PRO A 169 -3.79 6.02 -6.93
C PRO A 169 -4.23 7.48 -6.82
N GLY A 170 -3.80 8.16 -5.76
CA GLY A 170 -4.05 9.59 -5.61
C GLY A 170 -3.18 10.41 -6.57
N THR A 171 -3.73 11.54 -7.03
CA THR A 171 -3.08 12.45 -7.99
C THR A 171 -2.00 13.34 -7.35
N PHE A 172 -1.92 13.37 -6.01
CA PHE A 172 -0.95 14.17 -5.27
C PHE A 172 0.45 13.54 -5.27
N GLY A 173 1.50 14.35 -5.09
CA GLY A 173 2.87 13.86 -4.92
C GLY A 173 3.57 13.43 -6.21
N GLY A 174 3.20 13.98 -7.38
CA GLY A 174 3.96 13.77 -8.62
C GLY A 174 3.85 12.38 -9.23
N GLY A 175 2.74 11.66 -9.00
CA GLY A 175 2.44 10.38 -9.65
C GLY A 175 3.07 9.14 -8.99
N HIS A 176 3.64 9.26 -7.79
CA HIS A 176 4.22 8.12 -7.08
C HIS A 176 3.22 6.99 -6.86
N GLN A 177 1.98 7.32 -6.48
CA GLN A 177 0.96 6.30 -6.21
C GLN A 177 0.52 5.55 -7.48
N GLU A 178 0.52 6.21 -8.62
CA GLU A 178 0.22 5.57 -9.91
C GLU A 178 1.24 4.47 -10.23
N GLU A 179 2.52 4.74 -10.00
CA GLU A 179 3.56 3.76 -10.25
C GLU A 179 3.55 2.62 -9.23
N ASN A 180 3.23 2.92 -7.97
CA ASN A 180 3.05 1.89 -6.92
C ASN A 180 1.87 0.97 -7.27
N ALA A 181 0.72 1.52 -7.67
CA ALA A 181 -0.43 0.73 -8.11
C ALA A 181 -0.09 -0.12 -9.33
N SER A 182 0.55 0.47 -10.34
CA SER A 182 0.97 -0.23 -11.55
C SER A 182 1.93 -1.40 -11.26
N ALA A 183 2.82 -1.27 -10.27
CA ALA A 183 3.71 -2.36 -9.87
C ALA A 183 2.91 -3.54 -9.31
N MET A 184 1.90 -3.30 -8.46
CA MET A 184 1.06 -4.34 -7.88
C MET A 184 0.10 -4.97 -8.90
N VAL A 185 -0.40 -4.18 -9.86
CA VAL A 185 -1.20 -4.69 -10.99
C VAL A 185 -0.34 -5.63 -11.86
N ARG A 186 0.89 -5.23 -12.20
CA ARG A 186 1.82 -6.10 -12.95
C ARG A 186 2.20 -7.37 -12.19
N ALA A 187 2.29 -7.30 -10.87
CA ALA A 187 2.50 -8.47 -10.02
C ALA A 187 1.27 -9.39 -9.94
N GLY A 188 0.11 -8.97 -10.45
CA GLY A 188 -1.14 -9.71 -10.34
C GLY A 188 -1.82 -9.61 -8.96
N ALA A 189 -1.35 -8.72 -8.07
CA ALA A 189 -1.85 -8.58 -6.70
C ALA A 189 -2.97 -7.55 -6.54
N ALA A 190 -3.21 -6.72 -7.56
CA ALA A 190 -4.18 -5.64 -7.48
C ALA A 190 -4.98 -5.44 -8.78
N ALA A 191 -6.21 -4.95 -8.62
CA ALA A 191 -6.94 -4.20 -9.63
C ALA A 191 -6.73 -2.70 -9.38
N ARG A 192 -6.99 -1.85 -10.39
CA ARG A 192 -6.80 -0.41 -10.30
C ARG A 192 -8.04 0.32 -10.83
N ILE A 193 -8.40 1.40 -10.15
CA ILE A 193 -9.35 2.41 -10.64
C ILE A 193 -8.60 3.75 -10.69
N ALA A 194 -8.69 4.48 -11.80
CA ALA A 194 -8.12 5.83 -11.88
C ALA A 194 -8.88 6.78 -10.93
N ASP A 195 -8.17 7.74 -10.34
CA ASP A 195 -8.82 8.65 -9.37
C ASP A 195 -9.94 9.47 -9.98
N ASP A 196 -9.79 9.89 -11.23
CA ASP A 196 -10.78 10.67 -11.97
C ASP A 196 -11.98 9.83 -12.45
N GLU A 197 -11.83 8.53 -12.57
CA GLU A 197 -12.89 7.57 -12.92
C GLU A 197 -13.61 6.99 -11.68
N LEU A 198 -13.15 7.33 -10.46
CA LEU A 198 -13.69 6.77 -9.22
C LEU A 198 -15.04 7.39 -8.87
N ASP A 199 -16.06 6.55 -8.85
CA ASP A 199 -17.40 6.76 -8.28
C ASP A 199 -17.93 5.44 -7.70
N GLY A 200 -19.17 5.45 -7.18
CA GLY A 200 -19.78 4.25 -6.59
C GLY A 200 -19.98 3.12 -7.59
N ASP A 201 -20.36 3.45 -8.82
CA ASP A 201 -20.63 2.47 -9.87
C ASP A 201 -19.33 1.84 -10.38
N SER A 202 -18.29 2.61 -10.59
CA SER A 202 -16.97 2.12 -11.01
C SER A 202 -16.34 1.24 -9.94
N LEU A 203 -16.54 1.58 -8.65
CA LEU A 203 -16.10 0.76 -7.52
C LEU A 203 -16.82 -0.60 -7.52
N LEU A 204 -18.16 -0.60 -7.62
CA LEU A 204 -18.95 -1.84 -7.67
C LEU A 204 -18.59 -2.69 -8.89
N ARG A 205 -18.55 -2.09 -10.09
CA ARG A 205 -18.16 -2.83 -11.31
C ARG A 205 -16.78 -3.47 -11.19
N THR A 206 -15.82 -2.76 -10.59
CA THR A 206 -14.46 -3.31 -10.42
C THR A 206 -14.49 -4.50 -9.46
N ILE A 207 -15.21 -4.41 -8.34
CA ILE A 207 -15.35 -5.51 -7.37
C ILE A 207 -16.06 -6.71 -8.02
N ASP A 208 -17.15 -6.48 -8.74
CA ASP A 208 -17.93 -7.52 -9.42
C ASP A 208 -17.13 -8.24 -10.52
N GLY A 209 -16.16 -7.55 -11.12
CA GLY A 209 -15.23 -8.12 -12.09
C GLY A 209 -14.12 -9.00 -11.48
N LEU A 210 -14.07 -9.15 -10.15
CA LEU A 210 -13.12 -10.01 -9.45
C LEU A 210 -13.78 -11.35 -9.12
N ASP A 211 -13.72 -12.29 -10.06
CA ASP A 211 -14.20 -13.65 -9.81
C ASP A 211 -13.33 -14.40 -8.78
N ALA A 212 -13.80 -15.58 -8.37
CA ALA A 212 -13.15 -16.37 -7.33
C ALA A 212 -11.71 -16.77 -7.69
N ASP A 213 -11.44 -17.12 -8.95
CA ASP A 213 -10.11 -17.56 -9.38
C ASP A 213 -9.16 -16.36 -9.43
N ARG A 214 -9.62 -15.22 -9.91
CA ARG A 214 -8.86 -13.97 -9.91
C ARG A 214 -8.52 -13.52 -8.48
N LEU A 215 -9.47 -13.59 -7.54
CA LEU A 215 -9.22 -13.24 -6.14
C LEU A 215 -8.20 -14.15 -5.49
N ARG A 216 -8.25 -15.47 -5.73
CA ARG A 216 -7.24 -16.42 -5.25
C ARG A 216 -5.85 -16.12 -5.83
N ALA A 217 -5.78 -15.85 -7.13
CA ALA A 217 -4.53 -15.48 -7.80
C ALA A 217 -3.96 -14.17 -7.23
N MET A 218 -4.81 -13.16 -7.02
CA MET A 218 -4.41 -11.88 -6.44
C MET A 218 -3.91 -12.03 -5.00
N ALA A 219 -4.57 -12.83 -4.17
CA ALA A 219 -4.14 -13.09 -2.79
C ALA A 219 -2.76 -13.77 -2.77
N LYS A 220 -2.54 -14.77 -3.63
CA LYS A 220 -1.25 -15.44 -3.78
C LYS A 220 -0.17 -14.46 -4.21
N ALA A 221 -0.41 -13.69 -5.26
CA ALA A 221 0.54 -12.70 -5.77
C ALA A 221 0.85 -11.60 -4.73
N SER A 222 -0.15 -11.18 -3.96
CA SER A 222 0.00 -10.24 -2.86
C SER A 222 0.93 -10.81 -1.78
N ALA A 223 0.70 -12.05 -1.34
CA ALA A 223 1.55 -12.72 -0.35
C ALA A 223 3.00 -12.90 -0.84
N GLU A 224 3.20 -13.19 -2.13
CA GLU A 224 4.53 -13.31 -2.75
C GLU A 224 5.25 -11.95 -2.84
N ALA A 225 4.51 -10.85 -3.03
CA ALA A 225 5.06 -9.50 -3.01
C ALA A 225 5.41 -9.02 -1.59
N GLY A 226 4.76 -9.54 -0.56
CA GLY A 226 4.96 -9.17 0.84
C GLY A 226 6.38 -9.46 1.34
N ARG A 227 6.99 -8.50 2.06
CA ARG A 227 8.35 -8.59 2.64
C ARG A 227 8.30 -8.39 4.15
N ARG A 228 7.87 -9.42 4.89
CA ARG A 228 7.76 -9.37 6.36
C ARG A 228 9.12 -9.33 7.06
N ASP A 229 10.14 -9.84 6.43
CA ASP A 229 11.54 -9.83 6.87
C ASP A 229 12.31 -8.55 6.45
N ALA A 230 11.58 -7.49 6.06
CA ALA A 230 12.17 -6.26 5.55
C ALA A 230 13.20 -5.63 6.53
N ALA A 231 12.91 -5.62 7.83
CA ALA A 231 13.83 -5.08 8.83
C ALA A 231 15.15 -5.88 8.87
N GLN A 232 15.07 -7.20 8.82
CA GLN A 232 16.23 -8.09 8.81
C GLN A 232 17.03 -7.90 7.52
N ARG A 233 16.37 -7.75 6.36
CA ARG A 233 17.03 -7.48 5.07
C ARG A 233 17.75 -6.14 5.08
N VAL A 234 17.12 -5.07 5.58
CA VAL A 234 17.77 -3.76 5.72
C VAL A 234 18.99 -3.85 6.65
N LEU A 235 18.85 -4.53 7.80
CA LEU A 235 19.98 -4.76 8.72
C LEU A 235 21.11 -5.55 8.06
N ALA A 236 20.83 -6.54 7.25
CA ALA A 236 21.84 -7.29 6.52
C ALA A 236 22.63 -6.38 5.58
N VAL A 237 21.96 -5.52 4.81
CA VAL A 237 22.61 -4.53 3.93
C VAL A 237 23.49 -3.57 4.75
N LEU A 238 23.01 -3.06 5.87
CA LEU A 238 23.78 -2.16 6.75
C LEU A 238 25.03 -2.85 7.30
N ARG A 239 24.93 -4.10 7.75
CA ARG A 239 26.08 -4.88 8.28
C ARG A 239 27.15 -5.12 7.22
N GLU A 240 26.76 -5.36 5.97
CA GLU A 240 27.72 -5.50 4.86
C GLU A 240 28.46 -4.18 4.56
N VAL A 241 27.78 -3.05 4.69
CA VAL A 241 28.36 -1.73 4.44
C VAL A 241 29.34 -1.31 5.54
N VAL A 242 29.05 -1.66 6.80
CA VAL A 242 29.93 -1.33 7.95
C VAL A 242 31.20 -2.20 7.97
N ARG A 243 31.17 -3.41 7.40
CA ARG A 243 32.30 -4.34 7.38
C ARG A 243 33.34 -4.06 6.28
N LYS A 244 33.01 -3.18 5.36
CA LYS A 244 33.90 -2.70 4.27
C LYS A 244 34.60 -1.41 4.66
#